data_d7c613999fdb0b2206b5b7b7cbc77054
#
_entry.id   d7c613999fdb0b2206b5b7b7cbc77054
#
_cell.length_a   1.000
_cell.length_b   1.000
_cell.length_c   1.000
_cell.angle_alpha   90.00
_cell.angle_beta   90.00
_cell.angle_gamma   90.00
#
_symmetry.space_group_name_H-M   'P 1'
#
loop_
_entity.id
_entity.type
_entity.pdbx_description
1 polymer ?
#
loop_
_entity_poly.entity_id
_entity_poly.type
_entity_poly.pdbx_seq_one_letter_code
_entity_poly.pdbx_strand_id
1 'polypeptide(L)'
;MNILIEPIYSGLIQSVLSLLIISGIIFFGEFFNKFFLKKYNYIFFNFLIGLILSSQLLKIFAYLGFFNSINLILSYTFLIFGVYNLINLKTFYKNYFFFSFGNKIEILIFISISLLFLTSIAPPTMADALDYHYGLPLYLLSNNHFPDYSLWLNAIVAGNGDIFNAIGLYLGTDNFGSLIQLFSLMLFFLFIKKNVVNKDKVNFIIIFILSSPTILQLISGPKFLLAPQLMTTLALYFYSKLKKIDVVDFIFISILLMGAAQFKSSFIISGFLIGFLVFI
;
A
#
# COMPACT_ATOMS: atom_id res chain seq x y z
N MET A 1 -12.02 -20.32 -19.02
CA MET A 1 -13.03 -19.90 -18.02
C MET A 1 -13.14 -18.38 -18.16
N ASN A 2 -14.20 -17.88 -18.79
CA ASN A 2 -14.41 -16.43 -18.96
C ASN A 2 -14.76 -15.86 -17.59
N ILE A 3 -13.76 -15.33 -16.88
CA ILE A 3 -13.99 -14.52 -15.70
C ILE A 3 -14.35 -13.13 -16.22
N LEU A 4 -15.57 -12.95 -16.67
CA LEU A 4 -16.21 -11.65 -16.68
C LEU A 4 -16.43 -11.30 -15.20
N ILE A 5 -15.48 -10.57 -14.63
CA ILE A 5 -15.65 -9.97 -13.31
C ILE A 5 -16.61 -8.79 -13.54
N GLU A 6 -17.89 -9.08 -13.64
CA GLU A 6 -18.90 -8.06 -13.47
C GLU A 6 -18.74 -7.54 -12.04
N PRO A 7 -18.75 -6.21 -11.80
CA PRO A 7 -18.77 -5.68 -10.45
C PRO A 7 -20.07 -6.11 -9.78
N ILE A 8 -20.03 -7.27 -9.13
CA ILE A 8 -21.18 -7.91 -8.48
C ILE A 8 -21.66 -7.09 -7.29
N TYR A 9 -20.82 -6.17 -6.79
CA TYR A 9 -21.07 -5.47 -5.55
C TYR A 9 -21.14 -3.95 -5.75
N SER A 10 -21.98 -3.29 -4.96
CA SER A 10 -21.97 -1.81 -4.87
C SER A 10 -20.60 -1.32 -4.38
N GLY A 11 -20.18 -0.10 -4.77
CA GLY A 11 -18.89 0.48 -4.36
C GLY A 11 -18.65 0.47 -2.85
N LEU A 12 -19.70 0.52 -2.02
CA LEU A 12 -19.58 0.40 -0.57
C LEU A 12 -19.17 -1.01 -0.12
N ILE A 13 -19.76 -2.07 -0.70
CA ILE A 13 -19.41 -3.45 -0.38
C ILE A 13 -17.97 -3.73 -0.81
N GLN A 14 -17.60 -3.29 -2.02
CA GLN A 14 -16.22 -3.39 -2.51
C GLN A 14 -15.24 -2.69 -1.55
N SER A 15 -15.60 -1.52 -1.02
CA SER A 15 -14.78 -0.78 -0.07
C SER A 15 -14.60 -1.54 1.24
N VAL A 16 -15.67 -2.15 1.76
CA VAL A 16 -15.59 -2.97 2.98
C VAL A 16 -14.66 -4.17 2.76
N LEU A 17 -14.81 -4.88 1.63
CA LEU A 17 -13.92 -5.99 1.29
C LEU A 17 -12.46 -5.53 1.16
N SER A 18 -12.21 -4.43 0.47
CA SER A 18 -10.87 -3.86 0.33
C SER A 18 -10.25 -3.46 1.67
N LEU A 19 -11.02 -2.87 2.58
CA LEU A 19 -10.56 -2.54 3.94
C LEU A 19 -10.26 -3.78 4.78
N LEU A 20 -11.05 -4.85 4.61
CA LEU A 20 -10.76 -6.15 5.24
C LEU A 20 -9.43 -6.72 4.73
N ILE A 21 -9.21 -6.71 3.42
CA ILE A 21 -7.95 -7.16 2.83
C ILE A 21 -6.79 -6.34 3.37
N ILE A 22 -6.88 -5.01 3.41
CA ILE A 22 -5.85 -4.12 3.97
C ILE A 22 -5.56 -4.46 5.43
N SER A 23 -6.60 -4.71 6.24
CA SER A 23 -6.43 -5.14 7.63
C SER A 23 -5.72 -6.49 7.73
N GLY A 24 -6.02 -7.42 6.84
CA GLY A 24 -5.33 -8.72 6.75
C GLY A 24 -3.86 -8.59 6.36
N ILE A 25 -3.52 -7.68 5.45
CA ILE A 25 -2.14 -7.37 5.06
C ILE A 25 -1.35 -6.85 6.26
N ILE A 26 -1.94 -5.97 7.07
CA ILE A 26 -1.31 -5.46 8.29
C ILE A 26 -1.02 -6.61 9.26
N PHE A 27 -1.97 -7.51 9.47
CA PHE A 27 -1.79 -8.66 10.36
C PHE A 27 -0.70 -9.60 9.84
N PHE A 28 -0.68 -9.86 8.55
CA PHE A 28 0.35 -10.68 7.91
C PHE A 28 1.76 -10.08 8.10
N GLY A 29 1.90 -8.78 7.89
CA GLY A 29 3.16 -8.08 8.15
C GLY A 29 3.52 -8.02 9.63
N GLU A 30 2.55 -7.90 10.55
CA GLU A 30 2.78 -7.96 11.99
C GLU A 30 3.32 -9.32 12.40
N PHE A 31 2.77 -10.40 11.86
CA PHE A 31 3.25 -11.75 12.08
C PHE A 31 4.74 -11.87 11.71
N PHE A 32 5.12 -11.42 10.51
CA PHE A 32 6.51 -11.41 10.07
C PHE A 32 7.42 -10.53 10.94
N ASN A 33 6.97 -9.32 11.28
CA ASN A 33 7.74 -8.41 12.12
C ASN A 33 8.03 -8.98 13.50
N LYS A 34 7.08 -9.65 14.12
CA LYS A 34 7.26 -10.28 15.44
C LYS A 34 8.33 -11.37 15.41
N PHE A 35 8.43 -12.12 14.31
CA PHE A 35 9.40 -13.22 14.21
C PHE A 35 10.79 -12.74 13.77
N PHE A 36 10.89 -11.83 12.81
CA PHE A 36 12.15 -11.49 12.15
C PHE A 36 12.78 -10.17 12.60
N LEU A 37 11.96 -9.15 12.86
CA LEU A 37 12.46 -7.78 13.06
C LEU A 37 12.24 -7.24 14.47
N LYS A 38 11.39 -7.85 15.29
CA LYS A 38 11.01 -7.54 16.69
C LYS A 38 11.05 -6.06 17.14
N LYS A 39 12.05 -5.30 16.66
CA LYS A 39 12.37 -3.91 17.01
C LYS A 39 11.35 -2.90 16.46
N TYR A 40 10.69 -3.21 15.34
CA TYR A 40 9.91 -2.27 14.54
C TYR A 40 8.42 -2.65 14.41
N ASN A 41 7.76 -2.95 15.52
CA ASN A 41 6.34 -3.34 15.51
C ASN A 41 5.41 -2.11 15.56
N TYR A 42 5.34 -1.35 14.46
CA TYR A 42 4.40 -0.26 14.26
C TYR A 42 3.49 -0.57 13.07
N ILE A 43 2.23 -0.07 13.10
CA ILE A 43 1.22 -0.35 12.06
C ILE A 43 1.70 -0.01 10.64
N PHE A 44 2.41 1.10 10.46
CA PHE A 44 2.93 1.48 9.14
C PHE A 44 3.99 0.50 8.64
N PHE A 45 4.81 -0.06 9.51
CA PHE A 45 5.78 -1.09 9.11
C PHE A 45 5.10 -2.42 8.82
N ASN A 46 4.17 -2.82 9.67
CA ASN A 46 3.41 -4.05 9.47
C ASN A 46 2.69 -4.00 8.12
N PHE A 47 2.05 -2.88 7.79
CA PHE A 47 1.42 -2.71 6.49
C PHE A 47 2.42 -2.81 5.33
N LEU A 48 3.54 -2.08 5.39
CA LEU A 48 4.52 -2.08 4.31
C LEU A 48 5.22 -3.43 4.13
N ILE A 49 5.60 -4.10 5.22
CA ILE A 49 6.17 -5.45 5.16
C ILE A 49 5.16 -6.44 4.58
N GLY A 50 3.90 -6.36 5.01
CA GLY A 50 2.83 -7.19 4.44
C GLY A 50 2.66 -6.98 2.94
N LEU A 51 2.69 -5.72 2.46
CA LEU A 51 2.66 -5.39 1.03
C LEU A 51 3.86 -5.95 0.27
N ILE A 52 5.07 -5.73 0.79
CA ILE A 52 6.31 -6.18 0.13
C ILE A 52 6.34 -7.68 0.00
N LEU A 53 6.11 -8.42 1.09
CA LEU A 53 6.18 -9.87 1.10
C LEU A 53 5.14 -10.51 0.20
N SER A 54 3.88 -10.06 0.30
CA SER A 54 2.81 -10.62 -0.52
C SER A 54 2.97 -10.32 -2.00
N SER A 55 3.41 -9.12 -2.36
CA SER A 55 3.68 -8.77 -3.75
C SER A 55 4.85 -9.55 -4.35
N GLN A 56 5.88 -9.86 -3.55
CA GLN A 56 6.99 -10.73 -3.96
C GLN A 56 6.51 -12.17 -4.20
N LEU A 57 5.69 -12.70 -3.31
CA LEU A 57 5.12 -14.03 -3.50
C LEU A 57 4.32 -14.10 -4.79
N LEU A 58 3.43 -13.13 -5.05
CA LEU A 58 2.68 -13.06 -6.30
C LEU A 58 3.59 -13.06 -7.53
N LYS A 59 4.65 -12.25 -7.50
CA LYS A 59 5.60 -12.15 -8.61
C LYS A 59 6.35 -13.45 -8.86
N ILE A 60 6.88 -14.07 -7.81
CA ILE A 60 7.62 -15.34 -7.92
C ILE A 60 6.71 -16.42 -8.51
N PHE A 61 5.49 -16.55 -8.00
CA PHE A 61 4.57 -17.57 -8.48
C PHE A 61 4.02 -17.28 -9.88
N ALA A 62 3.97 -16.00 -10.31
CA ALA A 62 3.68 -15.64 -11.69
C ALA A 62 4.79 -16.14 -12.65
N TYR A 63 6.07 -16.03 -12.26
CA TYR A 63 7.17 -16.59 -13.04
C TYR A 63 7.16 -18.13 -13.09
N LEU A 64 6.66 -18.77 -12.03
CA LEU A 64 6.54 -20.23 -11.96
C LEU A 64 5.26 -20.77 -12.64
N GLY A 65 4.38 -19.92 -13.15
CA GLY A 65 3.12 -20.32 -13.77
C GLY A 65 2.01 -20.74 -12.79
N PHE A 66 2.11 -20.37 -11.51
CA PHE A 66 1.15 -20.70 -10.45
C PHE A 66 0.46 -19.48 -9.83
N PHE A 67 0.31 -18.43 -10.61
CA PHE A 67 -0.19 -17.14 -10.10
C PHE A 67 -1.56 -17.24 -9.43
N ASN A 68 -2.52 -17.92 -10.06
CA ASN A 68 -3.89 -18.01 -9.52
C ASN A 68 -3.94 -18.76 -8.19
N SER A 69 -3.12 -19.79 -8.02
CA SER A 69 -3.08 -20.58 -6.78
C SER A 69 -2.61 -19.72 -5.61
N ILE A 70 -1.52 -18.97 -5.77
CA ILE A 70 -1.01 -18.10 -4.70
C ILE A 70 -1.92 -16.89 -4.48
N ASN A 71 -2.48 -16.32 -5.55
CA ASN A 71 -3.40 -15.20 -5.43
C ASN A 71 -4.68 -15.57 -4.64
N LEU A 72 -5.24 -16.75 -4.92
CA LEU A 72 -6.38 -17.31 -4.18
C LEU A 72 -6.02 -17.47 -2.69
N ILE A 73 -4.89 -18.11 -2.39
CA ILE A 73 -4.44 -18.34 -1.00
C ILE A 73 -4.29 -17.00 -0.27
N LEU A 74 -3.59 -16.03 -0.86
CA LEU A 74 -3.38 -14.72 -0.25
C LEU A 74 -4.69 -13.95 -0.06
N SER A 75 -5.57 -13.95 -1.06
CA SER A 75 -6.85 -13.24 -1.01
C SER A 75 -7.71 -13.72 0.16
N TYR A 76 -7.90 -15.03 0.29
CA TYR A 76 -8.67 -15.58 1.41
C TYR A 76 -7.95 -15.45 2.76
N THR A 77 -6.64 -15.62 2.79
CA THR A 77 -5.85 -15.41 4.02
C THR A 77 -6.02 -13.99 4.54
N PHE A 78 -5.95 -12.99 3.66
CA PHE A 78 -6.14 -11.59 4.07
C PHE A 78 -7.58 -11.31 4.50
N LEU A 79 -8.59 -11.90 3.87
CA LEU A 79 -9.97 -11.76 4.35
C LEU A 79 -10.15 -12.37 5.74
N ILE A 80 -9.66 -13.58 5.99
CA ILE A 80 -9.75 -14.24 7.29
C ILE A 80 -9.04 -13.42 8.37
N PHE A 81 -7.82 -12.99 8.10
CA PHE A 81 -7.06 -12.15 9.03
C PHE A 81 -7.69 -10.76 9.22
N GLY A 82 -8.29 -10.21 8.16
CA GLY A 82 -9.03 -8.96 8.25
C GLY A 82 -10.23 -9.06 9.19
N VAL A 83 -11.03 -10.10 9.06
CA VAL A 83 -12.16 -10.38 9.96
C VAL A 83 -11.68 -10.62 11.39
N TYR A 84 -10.62 -11.39 11.58
CA TYR A 84 -10.01 -11.62 12.90
C TYR A 84 -9.57 -10.31 13.57
N ASN A 85 -8.92 -9.42 12.82
CA ASN A 85 -8.53 -8.11 13.31
C ASN A 85 -9.72 -7.22 13.69
N LEU A 86 -10.81 -7.27 12.92
CA LEU A 86 -12.02 -6.51 13.25
C LEU A 86 -12.63 -6.94 14.59
N ILE A 87 -12.61 -8.24 14.90
CA ILE A 87 -13.12 -8.76 16.17
C ILE A 87 -12.25 -8.24 17.35
N ASN A 88 -10.96 -8.05 17.12
CA ASN A 88 -9.99 -7.58 18.13
C ASN A 88 -9.76 -6.06 18.12
N LEU A 89 -10.62 -5.29 17.47
CA LEU A 89 -10.48 -3.84 17.25
C LEU A 89 -10.34 -2.95 18.49
N LYS A 90 -10.68 -3.41 19.69
CA LYS A 90 -10.51 -2.61 20.94
C LYS A 90 -9.09 -2.10 21.16
N THR A 91 -8.09 -2.85 20.70
CA THR A 91 -6.67 -2.45 20.76
C THR A 91 -6.26 -1.50 19.64
N PHE A 92 -6.87 -1.63 18.46
CA PHE A 92 -6.56 -0.84 17.29
C PHE A 92 -7.06 0.61 17.43
N TYR A 93 -8.32 0.83 17.85
CA TYR A 93 -8.91 2.16 18.00
C TYR A 93 -8.24 3.03 19.05
N LYS A 94 -7.83 2.46 20.16
CA LYS A 94 -7.26 3.22 21.30
C LYS A 94 -5.95 3.92 20.94
N ASN A 95 -5.19 3.39 19.99
CA ASN A 95 -3.86 3.88 19.64
C ASN A 95 -3.79 4.72 18.34
N TYR A 96 -4.86 4.73 17.53
CA TYR A 96 -4.80 5.24 16.16
C TYR A 96 -5.92 6.21 15.80
N PHE A 97 -6.73 6.67 16.76
CA PHE A 97 -7.76 7.66 16.47
C PHE A 97 -7.12 8.99 16.06
N PHE A 98 -7.33 9.35 14.80
CA PHE A 98 -6.57 10.39 14.09
C PHE A 98 -7.03 11.81 14.44
N PHE A 99 -8.27 11.97 14.92
CA PHE A 99 -8.91 13.28 15.04
C PHE A 99 -9.40 13.57 16.45
N SER A 100 -8.99 14.71 16.99
CA SER A 100 -9.69 15.34 18.11
C SER A 100 -10.55 16.46 17.51
N PHE A 101 -11.86 16.27 17.44
CA PHE A 101 -12.80 17.24 16.82
C PHE A 101 -12.86 18.63 17.51
N GLY A 102 -11.90 18.94 18.38
CA GLY A 102 -11.83 20.22 19.09
C GLY A 102 -11.25 21.40 18.29
N ASN A 103 -10.60 21.16 17.15
CA ASN A 103 -9.95 22.20 16.34
C ASN A 103 -10.56 22.26 14.94
N LYS A 104 -10.91 23.49 14.47
CA LYS A 104 -11.46 23.75 13.12
C LYS A 104 -10.57 23.18 12.01
N ILE A 105 -9.25 23.22 12.20
CA ILE A 105 -8.27 22.69 11.24
C ILE A 105 -8.36 21.17 11.14
N GLU A 106 -8.51 20.47 12.27
CA GLU A 106 -8.67 19.01 12.27
C GLU A 106 -9.99 18.58 11.61
N ILE A 107 -11.05 19.37 11.76
CA ILE A 107 -12.31 19.14 11.06
C ILE A 107 -12.12 19.30 9.55
N LEU A 108 -11.40 20.33 9.09
CA LEU A 108 -11.09 20.52 7.68
C LEU A 108 -10.29 19.36 7.11
N ILE A 109 -9.27 18.88 7.83
CA ILE A 109 -8.48 17.70 7.45
C ILE A 109 -9.38 16.46 7.35
N PHE A 110 -10.28 16.26 8.31
CA PHE A 110 -11.23 15.15 8.29
C PHE A 110 -12.16 15.20 7.08
N ILE A 111 -12.73 16.37 6.77
CA ILE A 111 -13.57 16.57 5.58
C ILE A 111 -12.78 16.26 4.31
N SER A 112 -11.54 16.76 4.20
CA SER A 112 -10.68 16.52 3.04
C SER A 112 -10.38 15.04 2.84
N ILE A 113 -10.04 14.31 3.91
CA ILE A 113 -9.81 12.85 3.85
C ILE A 113 -11.10 12.10 3.50
N SER A 114 -12.24 12.54 4.01
CA SER A 114 -13.54 11.94 3.65
C SER A 114 -13.87 12.13 2.17
N LEU A 115 -13.57 13.30 1.58
CA LEU A 115 -13.71 13.54 0.15
C LEU A 115 -12.74 12.66 -0.66
N LEU A 116 -11.49 12.50 -0.22
CA LEU A 116 -10.53 11.59 -0.84
C LEU A 116 -11.00 10.12 -0.75
N PHE A 117 -11.63 9.73 0.35
CA PHE A 117 -12.24 8.40 0.46
C PHE A 117 -13.34 8.21 -0.58
N LEU A 118 -14.23 9.19 -0.77
CA LEU A 118 -15.26 9.12 -1.80
C LEU A 118 -14.65 8.99 -3.22
N THR A 119 -13.54 9.68 -3.50
CA THR A 119 -12.85 9.53 -4.79
C THR A 119 -12.16 8.17 -4.93
N SER A 120 -11.65 7.59 -3.84
CA SER A 120 -10.99 6.30 -3.88
C SER A 120 -11.94 5.12 -4.11
N ILE A 121 -13.23 5.28 -3.81
CA ILE A 121 -14.25 4.26 -4.05
C ILE A 121 -14.93 4.39 -5.41
N ALA A 122 -14.66 5.49 -6.13
CA ALA A 122 -15.15 5.67 -7.49
C ALA A 122 -14.43 4.72 -8.46
N PRO A 123 -15.12 4.21 -9.48
CA PRO A 123 -14.47 3.39 -10.51
C PRO A 123 -13.33 4.17 -11.19
N PRO A 124 -12.18 3.54 -11.45
CA PRO A 124 -11.09 4.19 -12.16
C PRO A 124 -11.46 4.45 -13.62
N THR A 125 -11.22 5.68 -14.07
CA THR A 125 -11.56 6.12 -15.44
C THR A 125 -10.34 6.46 -16.28
N MET A 126 -9.14 6.40 -15.71
CA MET A 126 -7.90 6.74 -16.41
C MET A 126 -7.50 5.63 -17.38
N ALA A 127 -7.12 5.98 -18.61
CA ALA A 127 -6.66 5.03 -19.63
C ALA A 127 -5.50 4.14 -19.12
N ASP A 128 -4.49 4.74 -18.48
CA ASP A 128 -3.38 3.99 -17.88
C ASP A 128 -3.84 2.97 -16.81
N ALA A 129 -4.88 3.32 -16.05
CA ALA A 129 -5.41 2.43 -15.02
C ALA A 129 -6.01 1.17 -15.66
N LEU A 130 -6.70 1.33 -16.77
CA LEU A 130 -7.33 0.23 -17.50
C LEU A 130 -6.33 -0.58 -18.31
N ASP A 131 -5.31 0.08 -18.91
CA ASP A 131 -4.32 -0.60 -19.76
C ASP A 131 -3.44 -1.55 -18.94
N TYR A 132 -2.54 -1.08 -18.10
CA TYR A 132 -1.57 -1.96 -17.45
C TYR A 132 -1.74 -2.12 -15.93
N HIS A 133 -2.32 -1.13 -15.21
CA HIS A 133 -2.54 -1.27 -13.77
C HIS A 133 -3.61 -2.31 -13.42
N TYR A 134 -4.59 -2.52 -14.31
CA TYR A 134 -5.55 -3.62 -14.24
C TYR A 134 -5.34 -4.65 -15.33
N GLY A 135 -4.91 -4.24 -16.53
CA GLY A 135 -4.71 -5.16 -17.63
C GLY A 135 -3.72 -6.27 -17.30
N LEU A 136 -2.56 -5.94 -16.72
CA LEU A 136 -1.59 -6.96 -16.33
C LEU A 136 -2.13 -7.90 -15.21
N PRO A 137 -2.71 -7.42 -14.10
CA PRO A 137 -3.36 -8.31 -13.13
C PRO A 137 -4.43 -9.23 -13.75
N LEU A 138 -5.29 -8.70 -14.62
CA LEU A 138 -6.31 -9.51 -15.30
C LEU A 138 -5.69 -10.55 -16.23
N TYR A 139 -4.62 -10.19 -16.94
CA TYR A 139 -3.89 -11.14 -17.76
C TYR A 139 -3.29 -12.27 -16.91
N LEU A 140 -2.66 -11.95 -15.78
CA LEU A 140 -2.09 -12.93 -14.86
C LEU A 140 -3.16 -13.86 -14.27
N LEU A 141 -4.33 -13.31 -13.91
CA LEU A 141 -5.47 -14.09 -13.44
C LEU A 141 -6.03 -15.03 -14.52
N SER A 142 -5.95 -14.66 -15.80
CA SER A 142 -6.42 -15.48 -16.91
C SER A 142 -5.42 -16.53 -17.35
N ASN A 143 -4.11 -16.20 -17.33
CA ASN A 143 -3.06 -17.00 -17.98
C ASN A 143 -2.09 -17.66 -16.97
N ASN A 144 -2.10 -17.29 -15.69
CA ASN A 144 -1.20 -17.77 -14.63
C ASN A 144 0.28 -17.36 -14.73
N HIS A 145 0.71 -16.76 -15.82
CA HIS A 145 2.10 -16.36 -16.09
C HIS A 145 2.18 -14.97 -16.72
N PHE A 146 3.35 -14.37 -16.72
CA PHE A 146 3.58 -13.09 -17.38
C PHE A 146 3.35 -13.18 -18.89
N PRO A 147 2.86 -12.07 -19.52
CA PRO A 147 2.76 -11.98 -20.97
C PRO A 147 4.15 -12.03 -21.63
N ASP A 148 4.18 -12.32 -22.92
CA ASP A 148 5.36 -12.08 -23.72
C ASP A 148 5.58 -10.57 -23.84
N TYR A 149 6.69 -10.11 -23.26
CA TYR A 149 7.04 -8.68 -23.20
C TYR A 149 7.29 -8.07 -24.58
N SER A 150 7.60 -8.88 -25.59
CA SER A 150 7.73 -8.41 -26.97
C SER A 150 6.39 -7.94 -27.55
N LEU A 151 5.29 -8.47 -27.05
CA LEU A 151 3.94 -8.15 -27.50
C LEU A 151 3.25 -7.06 -26.66
N TRP A 152 3.69 -6.85 -25.44
CA TRP A 152 3.08 -5.88 -24.54
C TRP A 152 4.12 -5.11 -23.72
N LEU A 153 4.61 -4.00 -24.31
CA LEU A 153 5.67 -3.18 -23.71
C LEU A 153 5.29 -2.61 -22.34
N ASN A 154 4.03 -2.19 -22.17
CA ASN A 154 3.58 -1.60 -20.90
C ASN A 154 3.64 -2.59 -19.72
N ALA A 155 3.55 -3.89 -19.96
CA ALA A 155 3.69 -4.91 -18.93
C ALA A 155 5.12 -4.96 -18.33
N ILE A 156 6.15 -4.53 -19.06
CA ILE A 156 7.53 -4.44 -18.57
C ILE A 156 7.65 -3.36 -17.49
N VAL A 157 6.93 -2.26 -17.66
CA VAL A 157 6.99 -1.08 -16.76
C VAL A 157 6.17 -1.30 -15.49
N ALA A 158 5.27 -2.28 -15.51
CA ALA A 158 4.43 -2.63 -14.38
C ALA A 158 5.27 -3.13 -13.20
N GLY A 159 5.10 -2.49 -12.06
CA GLY A 159 5.77 -2.89 -10.81
C GLY A 159 4.98 -3.95 -10.04
N ASN A 160 5.57 -4.40 -8.93
CA ASN A 160 4.88 -5.33 -8.03
C ASN A 160 3.57 -4.76 -7.47
N GLY A 161 3.46 -3.44 -7.37
CA GLY A 161 2.23 -2.78 -6.97
C GLY A 161 1.08 -3.08 -7.94
N ASP A 162 1.36 -3.04 -9.24
CA ASP A 162 0.35 -3.32 -10.26
C ASP A 162 -0.13 -4.78 -10.19
N ILE A 163 0.80 -5.72 -10.05
CA ILE A 163 0.49 -7.16 -9.86
C ILE A 163 -0.39 -7.36 -8.61
N PHE A 164 -0.16 -6.58 -7.56
CA PHE A 164 -0.88 -6.68 -6.30
C PHE A 164 -2.38 -6.34 -6.41
N ASN A 165 -2.79 -5.55 -7.42
CA ASN A 165 -4.19 -5.29 -7.72
C ASN A 165 -4.98 -6.58 -8.01
N ALA A 166 -4.30 -7.67 -8.42
CA ALA A 166 -4.94 -8.96 -8.67
C ALA A 166 -5.69 -9.52 -7.45
N ILE A 167 -5.23 -9.22 -6.23
CA ILE A 167 -5.92 -9.64 -5.00
C ILE A 167 -7.32 -9.03 -4.92
N GLY A 168 -7.41 -7.73 -5.15
CA GLY A 168 -8.70 -7.02 -5.17
C GLY A 168 -9.58 -7.49 -6.32
N LEU A 169 -9.06 -7.53 -7.53
CA LEU A 169 -9.79 -7.95 -8.72
C LEU A 169 -10.33 -9.39 -8.60
N TYR A 170 -9.55 -10.29 -8.02
CA TYR A 170 -9.99 -11.67 -7.78
C TYR A 170 -11.23 -11.74 -6.87
N LEU A 171 -11.35 -10.82 -5.91
CA LEU A 171 -12.45 -10.71 -4.97
C LEU A 171 -13.56 -9.75 -5.46
N GLY A 172 -13.50 -9.27 -6.70
CA GLY A 172 -14.48 -8.37 -7.29
C GLY A 172 -14.42 -6.94 -6.77
N THR A 173 -13.23 -6.48 -6.30
CA THR A 173 -13.04 -5.10 -5.83
C THR A 173 -12.10 -4.34 -6.76
N ASP A 174 -12.64 -3.42 -7.56
CA ASP A 174 -11.88 -2.56 -8.47
C ASP A 174 -11.29 -1.31 -7.78
N ASN A 175 -11.75 -0.97 -6.58
CA ASN A 175 -11.25 0.16 -5.80
C ASN A 175 -10.11 -0.19 -4.83
N PHE A 176 -9.66 -1.44 -4.79
CA PHE A 176 -8.65 -1.93 -3.84
C PHE A 176 -7.34 -1.14 -3.92
N GLY A 177 -6.80 -0.94 -5.14
CA GLY A 177 -5.56 -0.19 -5.33
C GLY A 177 -5.66 1.26 -4.87
N SER A 178 -6.77 1.93 -5.19
CA SER A 178 -7.07 3.31 -4.77
C SER A 178 -7.17 3.42 -3.24
N LEU A 179 -7.80 2.46 -2.59
CA LEU A 179 -7.89 2.42 -1.12
C LEU A 179 -6.54 2.14 -0.44
N ILE A 180 -5.66 1.33 -1.04
CA ILE A 180 -4.28 1.18 -0.56
C ILE A 180 -3.52 2.51 -0.65
N GLN A 181 -3.71 3.28 -1.72
CA GLN A 181 -3.12 4.61 -1.84
C GLN A 181 -3.60 5.56 -0.74
N LEU A 182 -4.92 5.64 -0.53
CA LEU A 182 -5.49 6.44 0.55
C LEU A 182 -4.97 5.99 1.92
N PHE A 183 -4.95 4.69 2.17
CA PHE A 183 -4.46 4.14 3.42
C PHE A 183 -2.97 4.45 3.65
N SER A 184 -2.15 4.38 2.61
CA SER A 184 -0.73 4.77 2.66
C SER A 184 -0.57 6.25 3.02
N LEU A 185 -1.42 7.14 2.47
CA LEU A 185 -1.45 8.56 2.83
C LEU A 185 -1.83 8.77 4.30
N MET A 186 -2.87 8.07 4.78
CA MET A 186 -3.27 8.13 6.18
C MET A 186 -2.16 7.67 7.13
N LEU A 187 -1.46 6.60 6.78
CA LEU A 187 -0.30 6.14 7.55
C LEU A 187 0.86 7.16 7.52
N PHE A 188 1.05 7.85 6.41
CA PHE A 188 2.04 8.93 6.31
C PHE A 188 1.67 10.10 7.24
N PHE A 189 0.41 10.49 7.29
CA PHE A 189 -0.05 11.52 8.23
C PHE A 189 0.09 11.08 9.68
N LEU A 190 -0.23 9.83 9.99
CA LEU A 190 -0.02 9.25 11.32
C LEU A 190 1.47 9.29 11.71
N PHE A 191 2.35 8.97 10.78
CA PHE A 191 3.79 9.04 10.98
C PHE A 191 4.25 10.49 11.28
N ILE A 192 3.79 11.49 10.51
CA ILE A 192 4.09 12.91 10.76
C ILE A 192 3.58 13.32 12.13
N LYS A 193 2.33 13.00 12.47
CA LYS A 193 1.70 13.35 13.76
C LYS A 193 2.46 12.76 14.95
N LYS A 194 3.03 11.57 14.80
CA LYS A 194 3.78 10.89 15.87
C LYS A 194 5.19 11.47 16.07
N ASN A 195 5.81 12.00 15.02
CA ASN A 195 7.22 12.37 15.04
C ASN A 195 7.48 13.88 15.06
N VAL A 196 6.49 14.70 14.73
CA VAL A 196 6.58 16.16 14.79
C VAL A 196 5.87 16.66 16.06
N VAL A 197 6.63 17.26 16.97
CA VAL A 197 6.13 17.69 18.29
C VAL A 197 5.14 18.86 18.20
N ASN A 198 5.36 19.79 17.27
CA ASN A 198 4.53 20.98 17.14
C ASN A 198 3.26 20.68 16.30
N LYS A 199 2.09 20.72 16.98
CA LYS A 199 0.79 20.41 16.35
C LYS A 199 0.43 21.34 15.17
N ASP A 200 0.77 22.62 15.26
CA ASP A 200 0.46 23.58 14.19
C ASP A 200 1.28 23.28 12.93
N LYS A 201 2.55 22.91 13.10
CA LYS A 201 3.39 22.45 11.99
C LYS A 201 2.86 21.16 11.37
N VAL A 202 2.40 20.21 12.19
CA VAL A 202 1.76 18.97 11.71
C VAL A 202 0.55 19.29 10.85
N ASN A 203 -0.37 20.08 11.35
CA ASN A 203 -1.59 20.45 10.64
C ASN A 203 -1.29 21.19 9.34
N PHE A 204 -0.31 22.12 9.38
CA PHE A 204 0.13 22.84 8.18
C PHE A 204 0.68 21.89 7.11
N ILE A 205 1.56 20.96 7.49
CA ILE A 205 2.13 19.97 6.56
C ILE A 205 1.01 19.11 5.95
N ILE A 206 0.06 18.64 6.76
CA ILE A 206 -1.04 17.80 6.29
C ILE A 206 -1.92 18.56 5.29
N ILE A 207 -2.31 19.80 5.61
CA ILE A 207 -3.12 20.65 4.71
C ILE A 207 -2.35 20.92 3.41
N PHE A 208 -1.06 21.25 3.50
CA PHE A 208 -0.23 21.48 2.34
C PHE A 208 -0.20 20.28 1.39
N ILE A 209 -0.06 19.06 1.95
CA ILE A 209 -0.11 17.82 1.16
C ILE A 209 -1.50 17.61 0.56
N LEU A 210 -2.57 17.77 1.36
CA LEU A 210 -3.95 17.60 0.91
C LEU A 210 -4.38 18.60 -0.15
N SER A 211 -3.80 19.81 -0.17
CA SER A 211 -4.06 20.83 -1.18
C SER A 211 -3.44 20.54 -2.55
N SER A 212 -2.56 19.54 -2.63
CA SER A 212 -1.92 19.17 -3.89
C SER A 212 -2.89 18.40 -4.80
N PRO A 213 -3.16 18.87 -6.04
CA PRO A 213 -4.00 18.14 -6.99
C PRO A 213 -3.42 16.76 -7.37
N THR A 214 -2.11 16.60 -7.25
CA THR A 214 -1.44 15.31 -7.46
C THR A 214 -1.94 14.24 -6.49
N ILE A 215 -2.22 14.58 -5.23
CA ILE A 215 -2.76 13.63 -4.25
C ILE A 215 -4.13 13.11 -4.68
N LEU A 216 -5.01 13.99 -5.16
CA LEU A 216 -6.31 13.60 -5.70
C LEU A 216 -6.14 12.63 -6.87
N GLN A 217 -5.27 12.95 -7.82
CA GLN A 217 -4.98 12.09 -8.98
C GLN A 217 -4.42 10.73 -8.56
N LEU A 218 -3.54 10.67 -7.56
CA LEU A 218 -2.96 9.42 -7.09
C LEU A 218 -3.98 8.52 -6.40
N ILE A 219 -4.91 9.12 -5.64
CA ILE A 219 -5.93 8.37 -4.89
C ILE A 219 -7.08 7.91 -5.78
N SER A 220 -7.37 8.62 -6.87
CA SER A 220 -8.43 8.24 -7.81
C SER A 220 -8.08 7.06 -8.72
N GLY A 221 -6.88 6.47 -8.62
CA GLY A 221 -6.44 5.39 -9.47
C GLY A 221 -5.65 4.31 -8.74
N PRO A 222 -5.53 3.11 -9.35
CA PRO A 222 -4.86 1.95 -8.75
C PRO A 222 -3.32 2.01 -8.85
N LYS A 223 -2.76 3.19 -9.09
CA LYS A 223 -1.31 3.41 -9.24
C LYS A 223 -0.63 3.36 -7.89
N PHE A 224 0.25 2.39 -7.65
CA PHE A 224 0.98 2.30 -6.37
C PHE A 224 2.15 3.28 -6.33
N LEU A 225 1.91 4.52 -5.88
CA LEU A 225 2.94 5.55 -5.71
C LEU A 225 3.09 6.02 -4.26
N LEU A 226 2.00 6.10 -3.49
CA LEU A 226 2.04 6.57 -2.11
C LEU A 226 2.67 5.54 -1.15
N ALA A 227 2.46 4.24 -1.38
CA ALA A 227 3.10 3.20 -0.57
C ALA A 227 4.65 3.21 -0.73
N PRO A 228 5.23 3.19 -1.95
CA PRO A 228 6.68 3.33 -2.12
C PRO A 228 7.22 4.69 -1.64
N GLN A 229 6.45 5.77 -1.75
CA GLN A 229 6.82 7.06 -1.16
C GLN A 229 6.91 6.97 0.36
N LEU A 230 5.98 6.30 1.02
CA LEU A 230 6.03 6.05 2.46
C LEU A 230 7.24 5.19 2.83
N MET A 231 7.54 4.13 2.06
CA MET A 231 8.71 3.27 2.27
C MET A 231 10.01 4.07 2.25
N THR A 232 10.24 4.89 1.22
CA THR A 232 11.45 5.70 1.08
C THR A 232 11.57 6.76 2.16
N THR A 233 10.46 7.42 2.51
CA THR A 233 10.43 8.44 3.58
C THR A 233 10.78 7.82 4.94
N LEU A 234 10.23 6.64 5.24
CA LEU A 234 10.54 5.94 6.48
C LEU A 234 11.99 5.46 6.51
N ALA A 235 12.51 4.92 5.41
CA ALA A 235 13.91 4.53 5.31
C ALA A 235 14.85 5.70 5.61
N LEU A 236 14.62 6.86 4.98
CA LEU A 236 15.40 8.09 5.22
C LEU A 236 15.27 8.60 6.66
N TYR A 237 14.06 8.60 7.22
CA TYR A 237 13.84 9.02 8.60
C TYR A 237 14.58 8.12 9.58
N PHE A 238 14.51 6.79 9.40
CA PHE A 238 15.25 5.88 10.28
C PHE A 238 16.73 6.08 10.19
N TYR A 239 17.27 6.15 8.98
CA TYR A 239 18.68 6.48 8.79
C TYR A 239 19.08 7.74 9.55
N SER A 240 18.31 8.82 9.43
CA SER A 240 18.63 10.11 10.08
C SER A 240 18.53 10.09 11.62
N LYS A 241 17.82 9.11 12.20
CA LYS A 241 17.63 8.99 13.67
C LYS A 241 18.61 8.04 14.35
N LEU A 242 19.21 7.14 13.60
CA LEU A 242 20.11 6.14 14.14
C LEU A 242 21.51 6.75 14.33
N LYS A 243 22.01 6.73 15.56
CA LYS A 243 23.41 7.12 15.86
C LYS A 243 24.40 6.04 15.44
N LYS A 244 23.98 4.78 15.51
CA LYS A 244 24.72 3.59 15.04
C LYS A 244 23.69 2.68 14.39
N ILE A 245 24.01 2.18 13.21
CA ILE A 245 23.19 1.25 12.46
C ILE A 245 23.63 -0.16 12.83
N ASP A 246 22.76 -0.95 13.45
CA ASP A 246 22.98 -2.38 13.63
C ASP A 246 22.54 -3.17 12.38
N VAL A 247 22.85 -4.46 12.36
CA VAL A 247 22.51 -5.33 11.22
C VAL A 247 21.00 -5.40 10.98
N VAL A 248 20.18 -5.35 12.04
CA VAL A 248 18.72 -5.39 11.93
C VAL A 248 18.21 -4.08 11.30
N ASP A 249 18.76 -2.94 11.72
CA ASP A 249 18.44 -1.62 11.15
C ASP A 249 18.80 -1.58 9.66
N PHE A 250 19.98 -2.07 9.31
CA PHE A 250 20.42 -2.15 7.91
C PHE A 250 19.50 -3.02 7.05
N ILE A 251 19.18 -4.23 7.51
CA ILE A 251 18.26 -5.12 6.82
C ILE A 251 16.91 -4.46 6.64
N PHE A 252 16.40 -3.81 7.68
CA PHE A 252 15.08 -3.17 7.65
C PHE A 252 15.03 -2.01 6.66
N ILE A 253 16.01 -1.10 6.67
CA ILE A 253 16.13 0.00 5.72
C ILE A 253 16.23 -0.56 4.29
N SER A 254 17.05 -1.59 4.09
CA SER A 254 17.20 -2.24 2.78
C SER A 254 15.90 -2.85 2.25
N ILE A 255 15.11 -3.52 3.10
CA ILE A 255 13.80 -4.07 2.73
C ILE A 255 12.86 -2.94 2.26
N LEU A 256 12.82 -1.81 2.96
CA LEU A 256 11.97 -0.68 2.58
C LEU A 256 12.39 -0.08 1.23
N LEU A 257 13.70 0.15 1.02
CA LEU A 257 14.22 0.72 -0.23
C LEU A 257 14.02 -0.22 -1.42
N MET A 258 14.34 -1.50 -1.24
CA MET A 258 14.11 -2.52 -2.28
C MET A 258 12.62 -2.70 -2.57
N GLY A 259 11.78 -2.70 -1.53
CA GLY A 259 10.33 -2.74 -1.66
C GLY A 259 9.81 -1.57 -2.50
N ALA A 260 10.23 -0.35 -2.19
CA ALA A 260 9.84 0.84 -2.95
C ALA A 260 10.22 0.72 -4.44
N ALA A 261 11.47 0.33 -4.72
CA ALA A 261 11.98 0.16 -6.09
C ALA A 261 11.22 -0.94 -6.87
N GLN A 262 10.81 -2.01 -6.18
CA GLN A 262 10.05 -3.09 -6.80
C GLN A 262 8.59 -2.72 -7.05
N PHE A 263 7.98 -1.93 -6.16
CA PHE A 263 6.62 -1.43 -6.39
C PHE A 263 6.54 -0.48 -7.57
N LYS A 264 7.55 0.36 -7.75
CA LYS A 264 7.64 1.28 -8.88
C LYS A 264 9.11 1.56 -9.21
N SER A 265 9.51 1.30 -10.43
CA SER A 265 10.90 1.44 -10.91
C SER A 265 11.46 2.86 -10.75
N SER A 266 10.61 3.90 -10.79
CA SER A 266 11.04 5.29 -10.54
C SER A 266 11.67 5.52 -9.16
N PHE A 267 11.42 4.64 -8.17
CA PHE A 267 12.02 4.72 -6.84
C PHE A 267 13.41 4.07 -6.75
N ILE A 268 13.92 3.46 -7.81
CA ILE A 268 15.28 2.91 -7.85
C ILE A 268 16.32 4.01 -7.56
N ILE A 269 16.17 5.18 -8.17
CA ILE A 269 17.07 6.31 -7.97
C ILE A 269 17.07 6.76 -6.51
N SER A 270 15.90 6.93 -5.91
CA SER A 270 15.76 7.28 -4.49
C SER A 270 16.38 6.21 -3.58
N GLY A 271 16.16 4.94 -3.91
CA GLY A 271 16.74 3.80 -3.20
C GLY A 271 18.27 3.81 -3.25
N PHE A 272 18.84 4.08 -4.41
CA PHE A 272 20.30 4.20 -4.60
C PHE A 272 20.88 5.35 -3.79
N LEU A 273 20.28 6.55 -3.85
CA LEU A 273 20.76 7.72 -3.13
C LEU A 273 20.73 7.52 -1.62
N ILE A 274 19.62 6.99 -1.08
CA ILE A 274 19.51 6.72 0.36
C ILE A 274 20.43 5.58 0.77
N GLY A 275 20.51 4.51 -0.03
CA GLY A 275 21.44 3.40 0.20
C GLY A 275 22.90 3.86 0.25
N PHE A 276 23.31 4.73 -0.66
CA PHE A 276 24.63 5.31 -0.66
C PHE A 276 24.94 6.10 0.63
N LEU A 277 23.97 6.90 1.12
CA LEU A 277 24.10 7.62 2.40
C LEU A 277 24.24 6.67 3.60
N VAL A 278 23.65 5.49 3.54
CA VAL A 278 23.74 4.47 4.62
C VAL A 278 25.12 3.81 4.65
N PHE A 279 25.83 3.77 3.53
CA PHE A 279 27.16 3.15 3.41
C PHE A 279 28.33 4.10 3.72
N ILE A 280 28.13 5.41 3.69
CA ILE A 280 29.11 6.42 4.10
C ILE A 280 28.99 6.72 5.59
#